data_c76ec5d0f6ed2c352d934c202fc4d571
#
_entry.id   c76ec5d0f6ed2c352d934c202fc4d571
#
_cell.length_a   1.000
_cell.length_b   1.000
_cell.length_c   1.000
_cell.angle_alpha   90.00
_cell.angle_beta   90.00
_cell.angle_gamma   90.00
#
_symmetry.space_group_name_H-M   'P 1'
#
loop_
_entity.id
_entity.type
_entity.pdbx_description
1 polymer ?
#
loop_
_entity_poly.entity_id
_entity_poly.type
_entity_poly.pdbx_seq_one_letter_code
_entity_poly.pdbx_strand_id
1 'polypeptide(L)'
;MFWLRLGVDMTKSSPRRLLFHHPILDQEVRMSLSAGAIAPDFTLPTDGGGSISLSSLKGGSVILYFYPKDDTSGCTAQACGFRDALPDFTGAKATVIGVSKDPVSSHDKFKKKYELPFTLASDAEGHVCEDYGVWAEKSMYGKKYMGIERTTFLIGPDGVIQKVWNKVKVPGHVAEVLKAVAGS
;
A
#
# COMPACT_ATOMS: atom_id res chain seq x y z
N MET A 1 -79.69 29.25 -26.28
CA MET A 1 -78.81 29.49 -25.10
C MET A 1 -78.15 28.19 -24.77
N PHE A 2 -77.02 27.90 -25.41
CA PHE A 2 -76.34 26.68 -25.20
C PHE A 2 -74.87 26.99 -24.97
N TRP A 3 -74.37 26.58 -23.81
CA TRP A 3 -72.97 26.64 -23.47
C TRP A 3 -72.29 25.32 -23.87
N LEU A 4 -71.37 25.34 -24.82
CA LEU A 4 -70.45 24.24 -25.05
C LEU A 4 -69.20 24.47 -24.28
N ARG A 5 -68.89 23.55 -23.37
CA ARG A 5 -67.56 23.43 -22.67
C ARG A 5 -66.69 22.52 -23.51
N LEU A 6 -65.62 23.05 -24.02
CA LEU A 6 -64.52 22.27 -24.57
C LEU A 6 -63.51 22.03 -23.43
N GLY A 7 -63.41 20.78 -23.01
CA GLY A 7 -62.36 20.30 -22.12
C GLY A 7 -61.09 20.04 -22.90
N VAL A 8 -60.03 20.70 -22.53
CA VAL A 8 -58.70 20.41 -23.05
C VAL A 8 -57.96 19.53 -22.03
N ASP A 9 -57.80 18.27 -22.43
CA ASP A 9 -57.06 17.29 -21.64
C ASP A 9 -55.57 17.51 -21.89
N MET A 10 -54.88 18.06 -20.88
CA MET A 10 -53.41 18.20 -20.89
C MET A 10 -52.78 16.94 -20.31
N THR A 11 -52.54 15.96 -21.16
CA THR A 11 -51.72 14.82 -20.83
C THR A 11 -50.27 15.29 -20.59
N LYS A 12 -49.86 15.15 -19.35
CA LYS A 12 -48.49 15.40 -18.88
C LYS A 12 -47.51 14.44 -19.56
N SER A 13 -46.77 14.93 -20.52
CA SER A 13 -45.60 14.27 -21.04
C SER A 13 -44.43 14.51 -20.08
N SER A 14 -44.07 13.52 -19.28
CA SER A 14 -42.85 13.49 -18.52
C SER A 14 -41.64 13.32 -19.45
N PRO A 15 -40.59 14.15 -19.37
CA PRO A 15 -39.37 13.88 -20.08
C PRO A 15 -38.68 12.68 -19.46
N ARG A 16 -38.56 11.59 -20.21
CA ARG A 16 -37.70 10.47 -19.91
C ARG A 16 -36.25 11.02 -19.79
N ARG A 17 -35.76 11.04 -18.57
CA ARG A 17 -34.35 11.22 -18.30
C ARG A 17 -33.60 10.05 -18.94
N LEU A 18 -33.00 10.30 -20.08
CA LEU A 18 -31.98 9.43 -20.65
C LEU A 18 -30.79 9.42 -19.67
N LEU A 19 -30.73 8.39 -18.85
CA LEU A 19 -29.53 8.03 -18.12
C LEU A 19 -28.48 7.62 -19.17
N PHE A 20 -27.67 8.58 -19.57
CA PHE A 20 -26.42 8.27 -20.25
C PHE A 20 -25.55 7.49 -19.25
N HIS A 21 -25.67 6.19 -19.31
CA HIS A 21 -24.70 5.29 -18.70
C HIS A 21 -23.39 5.50 -19.48
N HIS A 22 -22.48 6.28 -18.93
CA HIS A 22 -21.13 6.38 -19.42
C HIS A 22 -20.34 5.19 -18.87
N PRO A 23 -20.05 4.15 -19.65
CA PRO A 23 -19.26 3.02 -19.20
C PRO A 23 -17.74 3.27 -19.29
N ILE A 24 -17.29 4.51 -19.18
CA ILE A 24 -15.88 4.88 -19.43
C ILE A 24 -15.22 5.53 -18.22
N LEU A 25 -15.73 5.34 -17.01
CA LEU A 25 -15.12 5.94 -15.80
C LEU A 25 -14.66 4.93 -14.77
N ASP A 26 -14.55 3.65 -15.12
CA ASP A 26 -14.11 2.63 -14.16
C ASP A 26 -12.83 1.88 -14.61
N GLN A 27 -12.04 2.50 -15.47
CA GLN A 27 -10.62 2.21 -15.56
C GLN A 27 -9.89 3.37 -14.88
N GLU A 28 -9.94 3.43 -13.55
CA GLU A 28 -8.84 4.04 -12.82
C GLU A 28 -7.59 3.35 -13.31
N VAL A 29 -6.86 4.05 -14.18
CA VAL A 29 -5.46 3.77 -14.44
C VAL A 29 -4.82 3.76 -13.06
N ARG A 30 -4.61 2.59 -12.48
CA ARG A 30 -3.79 2.42 -11.29
C ARG A 30 -2.41 2.90 -11.68
N MET A 31 -2.21 4.20 -11.52
CA MET A 31 -0.89 4.80 -11.68
C MET A 31 -0.02 4.10 -10.66
N SER A 32 0.92 3.30 -11.14
CA SER A 32 1.95 2.72 -10.28
C SER A 32 2.60 3.88 -9.54
N LEU A 33 2.58 3.83 -8.22
CA LEU A 33 3.19 4.86 -7.40
C LEU A 33 4.66 4.99 -7.79
N SER A 34 5.09 6.21 -8.05
CA SER A 34 6.44 6.53 -8.50
C SER A 34 7.03 7.65 -7.66
N ALA A 35 8.32 7.88 -7.79
CA ALA A 35 8.97 9.03 -7.17
C ALA A 35 8.27 10.34 -7.58
N GLY A 36 8.05 11.22 -6.61
CA GLY A 36 7.31 12.47 -6.74
C GLY A 36 5.81 12.37 -6.41
N ALA A 37 5.24 11.18 -6.29
CA ALA A 37 3.86 11.00 -5.86
C ALA A 37 3.73 11.13 -4.33
N ILE A 38 2.59 11.63 -3.86
CA ILE A 38 2.25 11.58 -2.43
C ILE A 38 1.96 10.12 -2.06
N ALA A 39 2.60 9.63 -1.01
CA ALA A 39 2.34 8.29 -0.49
C ALA A 39 0.91 8.21 0.09
N PRO A 40 0.10 7.20 -0.29
CA PRO A 40 -1.20 6.99 0.33
C PRO A 40 -1.07 6.85 1.84
N ASP A 41 -1.86 7.60 2.61
CA ASP A 41 -1.90 7.46 4.07
C ASP A 41 -2.59 6.15 4.45
N PHE A 42 -2.17 5.57 5.55
CA PHE A 42 -2.77 4.35 6.08
C PHE A 42 -2.74 4.36 7.61
N THR A 43 -3.58 3.54 8.21
CA THR A 43 -3.48 3.14 9.60
C THR A 43 -3.65 1.62 9.67
N LEU A 44 -2.61 0.93 10.11
CA LEU A 44 -2.57 -0.54 10.18
C LEU A 44 -2.29 -1.01 11.60
N PRO A 45 -2.89 -2.15 12.01
CA PRO A 45 -2.50 -2.83 13.23
C PRO A 45 -1.08 -3.36 13.12
N THR A 46 -0.35 -3.37 14.23
CA THR A 46 1.07 -3.75 14.28
C THR A 46 1.31 -4.92 15.22
N ASP A 47 2.47 -5.53 15.10
CA ASP A 47 3.00 -6.44 16.10
C ASP A 47 2.88 -5.81 17.51
N GLY A 48 2.66 -6.65 18.54
CA GLY A 48 2.45 -6.21 19.93
C GLY A 48 1.07 -5.59 20.19
N GLY A 49 0.13 -5.63 19.23
CA GLY A 49 -1.26 -5.17 19.42
C GLY A 49 -1.44 -3.66 19.34
N GLY A 50 -0.45 -2.93 18.79
CA GLY A 50 -0.55 -1.49 18.52
C GLY A 50 -1.13 -1.17 17.15
N SER A 51 -1.01 0.10 16.74
CA SER A 51 -1.29 0.57 15.37
C SER A 51 -0.29 1.64 14.96
N ILE A 52 -0.09 1.78 13.65
CA ILE A 52 0.78 2.80 13.08
C ILE A 52 0.08 3.47 11.90
N SER A 53 0.20 4.80 11.80
CA SER A 53 -0.24 5.56 10.62
C SER A 53 0.95 6.23 9.95
N LEU A 54 0.94 6.30 8.61
CA LEU A 54 2.01 6.98 7.88
C LEU A 54 2.08 8.46 8.26
N SER A 55 0.93 9.11 8.41
CA SER A 55 0.83 10.52 8.81
C SER A 55 1.48 10.82 10.17
N SER A 56 1.53 9.86 11.09
CA SER A 56 2.19 10.01 12.39
C SER A 56 3.73 10.02 12.31
N LEU A 57 4.30 9.66 11.17
CA LEU A 57 5.74 9.55 10.94
C LEU A 57 6.33 10.73 10.17
N LYS A 58 5.53 11.75 9.88
CA LYS A 58 5.98 12.97 9.21
C LYS A 58 7.13 13.64 9.99
N GLY A 59 8.08 14.20 9.24
CA GLY A 59 9.29 14.81 9.80
C GLY A 59 10.51 13.90 9.83
N GLY A 60 10.35 12.61 9.53
CA GLY A 60 11.42 11.64 9.28
C GLY A 60 11.18 10.89 7.97
N SER A 61 12.23 10.31 7.41
CA SER A 61 12.09 9.43 6.25
C SER A 61 11.49 8.08 6.68
N VAL A 62 10.67 7.47 5.81
CA VAL A 62 10.07 6.15 6.05
C VAL A 62 10.51 5.19 4.97
N ILE A 63 11.04 4.04 5.39
CA ILE A 63 11.29 2.89 4.53
C ILE A 63 10.14 1.93 4.72
N LEU A 64 9.21 1.93 3.76
CA LEU A 64 8.03 1.07 3.76
C LEU A 64 8.28 -0.09 2.80
N TYR A 65 8.48 -1.30 3.32
CA TYR A 65 8.71 -2.45 2.47
C TYR A 65 7.57 -3.47 2.57
N PHE A 66 7.06 -3.86 1.41
CA PHE A 66 6.02 -4.86 1.26
C PHE A 66 6.66 -6.22 0.93
N TYR A 67 6.24 -7.26 1.64
CA TYR A 67 6.79 -8.61 1.46
C TYR A 67 5.68 -9.68 1.45
N PRO A 68 5.88 -10.79 0.73
CA PRO A 68 4.81 -11.76 0.47
C PRO A 68 4.28 -12.48 1.70
N LYS A 69 5.16 -12.93 2.63
CA LYS A 69 4.74 -13.77 3.77
C LYS A 69 5.84 -13.88 4.82
N ASP A 70 5.42 -13.84 6.09
CA ASP A 70 6.29 -14.08 7.24
C ASP A 70 7.01 -15.43 7.16
N ASP A 71 8.20 -15.47 7.76
CA ASP A 71 9.01 -16.67 7.98
C ASP A 71 9.33 -17.50 6.71
N THR A 72 9.27 -16.87 5.52
CA THR A 72 9.80 -17.45 4.29
C THR A 72 11.25 -17.02 4.11
N SER A 73 12.07 -17.85 3.44
CA SER A 73 13.53 -17.64 3.32
C SER A 73 13.92 -16.25 2.81
N GLY A 74 13.29 -15.79 1.72
CA GLY A 74 13.56 -14.47 1.16
C GLY A 74 13.06 -13.31 2.04
N CYS A 75 11.91 -13.45 2.69
CA CYS A 75 11.37 -12.41 3.58
C CYS A 75 12.20 -12.33 4.88
N THR A 76 12.62 -13.47 5.40
CA THR A 76 13.52 -13.53 6.56
C THR A 76 14.86 -12.88 6.26
N ALA A 77 15.47 -13.20 5.12
CA ALA A 77 16.76 -12.61 4.72
C ALA A 77 16.65 -11.08 4.57
N GLN A 78 15.55 -10.57 4.01
CA GLN A 78 15.31 -9.13 3.90
C GLN A 78 15.10 -8.48 5.27
N ALA A 79 14.27 -9.07 6.13
CA ALA A 79 14.01 -8.56 7.47
C ALA A 79 15.27 -8.53 8.34
N CYS A 80 16.08 -9.60 8.32
CA CYS A 80 17.36 -9.63 9.02
C CYS A 80 18.34 -8.59 8.46
N GLY A 81 18.36 -8.38 7.15
CA GLY A 81 19.19 -7.32 6.55
C GLY A 81 18.79 -5.92 7.04
N PHE A 82 17.50 -5.62 7.14
CA PHE A 82 17.01 -4.35 7.72
C PHE A 82 17.32 -4.26 9.22
N ARG A 83 17.18 -5.37 9.97
CA ARG A 83 17.57 -5.43 11.39
C ARG A 83 19.02 -5.06 11.58
N ASP A 84 19.91 -5.69 10.83
CA ASP A 84 21.35 -5.53 10.96
C ASP A 84 21.81 -4.11 10.58
N ALA A 85 21.12 -3.46 9.63
CA ALA A 85 21.37 -2.08 9.20
C ALA A 85 20.55 -1.02 9.97
N LEU A 86 19.72 -1.42 10.94
CA LEU A 86 18.81 -0.48 11.62
C LEU A 86 19.51 0.68 12.33
N PRO A 87 20.67 0.51 12.97
CA PRO A 87 21.40 1.63 13.58
C PRO A 87 21.73 2.74 12.57
N ASP A 88 22.10 2.38 11.35
CA ASP A 88 22.44 3.34 10.29
C ASP A 88 21.18 4.07 9.79
N PHE A 89 20.06 3.37 9.62
CA PHE A 89 18.79 3.99 9.29
C PHE A 89 18.30 4.95 10.38
N THR A 90 18.42 4.54 11.64
CA THR A 90 18.06 5.39 12.78
C THR A 90 18.94 6.63 12.85
N GLY A 91 20.26 6.49 12.62
CA GLY A 91 21.20 7.60 12.52
C GLY A 91 20.83 8.60 11.42
N ALA A 92 20.26 8.12 10.32
CA ALA A 92 19.74 8.92 9.22
C ALA A 92 18.27 9.40 9.42
N LYS A 93 17.69 9.26 10.62
CA LYS A 93 16.29 9.58 10.96
C LYS A 93 15.28 8.89 10.04
N ALA A 94 15.58 7.66 9.67
CA ALA A 94 14.68 6.85 8.84
C ALA A 94 14.05 5.72 9.66
N THR A 95 12.73 5.58 9.55
CA THR A 95 11.95 4.52 10.20
C THR A 95 11.69 3.39 9.21
N VAL A 96 11.97 2.15 9.62
CA VAL A 96 11.70 0.95 8.82
C VAL A 96 10.38 0.33 9.25
N ILE A 97 9.50 0.05 8.27
CA ILE A 97 8.21 -0.62 8.48
C ILE A 97 8.05 -1.73 7.44
N GLY A 98 7.80 -2.95 7.91
CA GLY A 98 7.43 -4.05 7.05
C GLY A 98 5.90 -4.24 6.99
N VAL A 99 5.36 -4.48 5.81
CA VAL A 99 3.93 -4.71 5.60
C VAL A 99 3.70 -6.01 4.86
N SER A 100 2.79 -6.84 5.37
CA SER A 100 2.26 -8.00 4.65
C SER A 100 0.78 -8.22 4.95
N LYS A 101 0.17 -9.18 4.25
CA LYS A 101 -1.20 -9.64 4.51
C LYS A 101 -1.27 -10.70 5.62
N ASP A 102 -0.16 -10.99 6.31
CA ASP A 102 -0.18 -11.89 7.47
C ASP A 102 -0.86 -11.23 8.66
N PRO A 103 -1.55 -11.99 9.54
CA PRO A 103 -2.18 -11.45 10.74
C PRO A 103 -1.12 -11.02 11.77
N VAL A 104 -1.49 -10.10 12.67
CA VAL A 104 -0.65 -9.60 13.77
C VAL A 104 0.01 -10.74 14.56
N SER A 105 -0.72 -11.80 14.86
CA SER A 105 -0.18 -12.96 15.59
C SER A 105 0.94 -13.70 14.84
N SER A 106 0.99 -13.61 13.52
CA SER A 106 2.11 -14.10 12.69
C SER A 106 3.31 -13.17 12.81
N HIS A 107 3.08 -11.86 12.72
CA HIS A 107 4.12 -10.85 12.91
C HIS A 107 4.78 -10.94 14.27
N ASP A 108 4.02 -11.16 15.34
CA ASP A 108 4.56 -11.37 16.70
C ASP A 108 5.54 -12.53 16.75
N LYS A 109 5.16 -13.66 16.15
CA LYS A 109 6.02 -14.86 16.07
C LYS A 109 7.26 -14.62 15.23
N PHE A 110 7.09 -14.00 14.06
CA PHE A 110 8.18 -13.68 13.14
C PHE A 110 9.18 -12.72 13.77
N LYS A 111 8.67 -11.64 14.36
CA LYS A 111 9.48 -10.65 15.09
C LYS A 111 10.26 -11.28 16.24
N LYS A 112 9.59 -12.08 17.08
CA LYS A 112 10.24 -12.76 18.20
C LYS A 112 11.32 -13.75 17.73
N LYS A 113 11.02 -14.54 16.69
CA LYS A 113 11.93 -15.57 16.18
C LYS A 113 13.23 -15.01 15.63
N TYR A 114 13.17 -13.85 14.98
CA TYR A 114 14.33 -13.24 14.33
C TYR A 114 14.79 -11.94 15.00
N GLU A 115 14.27 -11.63 16.19
CA GLU A 115 14.62 -10.47 17.00
C GLU A 115 14.56 -9.16 16.18
N LEU A 116 13.44 -8.96 15.44
CA LEU A 116 13.30 -7.78 14.59
C LEU A 116 12.96 -6.55 15.44
N PRO A 117 13.78 -5.49 15.47
CA PRO A 117 13.59 -4.35 16.37
C PRO A 117 12.69 -3.25 15.78
N PHE A 118 12.17 -3.44 14.57
CA PHE A 118 11.30 -2.49 13.88
C PHE A 118 9.85 -3.03 13.77
N THR A 119 8.94 -2.16 13.34
CA THR A 119 7.51 -2.46 13.27
C THR A 119 7.15 -3.32 12.06
N LEU A 120 6.32 -4.33 12.31
CA LEU A 120 5.61 -5.09 11.29
C LEU A 120 4.13 -4.74 11.34
N ALA A 121 3.55 -4.33 10.23
CA ALA A 121 2.18 -3.90 10.11
C ALA A 121 1.36 -4.87 9.24
N SER A 122 0.17 -5.22 9.72
CA SER A 122 -0.71 -6.20 9.11
C SER A 122 -1.75 -5.53 8.22
N ASP A 123 -1.75 -5.85 6.93
CA ASP A 123 -2.79 -5.47 5.97
C ASP A 123 -3.74 -6.65 5.68
N ALA A 124 -3.96 -7.53 6.67
CA ALA A 124 -4.76 -8.75 6.51
C ALA A 124 -6.20 -8.46 6.02
N GLU A 125 -6.81 -7.40 6.55
CA GLU A 125 -8.19 -7.01 6.26
C GLU A 125 -8.29 -5.64 5.54
N GLY A 126 -7.13 -5.03 5.23
CA GLY A 126 -7.05 -3.72 4.59
C GLY A 126 -6.82 -3.79 3.09
N HIS A 127 -6.63 -2.62 2.51
CA HIS A 127 -6.38 -2.40 1.09
C HIS A 127 -5.07 -1.66 0.81
N VAL A 128 -4.18 -1.56 1.80
CA VAL A 128 -2.93 -0.80 1.66
C VAL A 128 -2.02 -1.41 0.60
N CYS A 129 -1.98 -2.74 0.50
CA CYS A 129 -1.23 -3.41 -0.57
C CYS A 129 -1.79 -3.09 -1.97
N GLU A 130 -3.11 -2.89 -2.09
CA GLU A 130 -3.78 -2.47 -3.32
C GLU A 130 -3.51 -1.00 -3.62
N ASP A 131 -3.62 -0.12 -2.62
CA ASP A 131 -3.40 1.33 -2.74
C ASP A 131 -1.96 1.65 -3.16
N TYR A 132 -1.00 0.86 -2.68
CA TYR A 132 0.40 0.95 -3.09
C TYR A 132 0.72 0.20 -4.39
N GLY A 133 -0.28 -0.45 -5.01
CA GLY A 133 -0.13 -1.15 -6.28
C GLY A 133 0.75 -2.40 -6.21
N VAL A 134 0.97 -2.95 -5.01
CA VAL A 134 1.83 -4.11 -4.79
C VAL A 134 1.07 -5.43 -4.73
N TRP A 135 -0.27 -5.42 -4.71
CA TRP A 135 -1.12 -6.59 -4.75
C TRP A 135 -1.35 -7.00 -6.20
N ALA A 136 -0.73 -8.06 -6.66
CA ALA A 136 -0.67 -8.42 -8.08
C ALA A 136 -0.96 -9.90 -8.31
N GLU A 137 -1.47 -10.21 -9.50
CA GLU A 137 -1.59 -11.59 -9.97
C GLU A 137 -0.20 -12.18 -10.21
N LYS A 138 0.06 -13.32 -9.60
CA LYS A 138 1.26 -14.11 -9.76
C LYS A 138 0.93 -15.48 -10.36
N SER A 139 1.90 -16.11 -10.99
CA SER A 139 1.77 -17.46 -11.50
C SER A 139 2.87 -18.35 -10.92
N MET A 140 2.50 -19.53 -10.43
CA MET A 140 3.43 -20.53 -9.97
C MET A 140 2.91 -21.92 -10.38
N TYR A 141 3.75 -22.68 -11.10
CA TYR A 141 3.38 -24.02 -11.64
C TYR A 141 2.07 -23.99 -12.45
N GLY A 142 1.84 -22.93 -13.26
CA GLY A 142 0.64 -22.78 -14.08
C GLY A 142 -0.63 -22.35 -13.32
N LYS A 143 -0.59 -22.20 -12.01
CA LYS A 143 -1.69 -21.68 -11.20
C LYS A 143 -1.51 -20.20 -10.95
N LYS A 144 -2.58 -19.43 -11.19
CA LYS A 144 -2.64 -17.99 -10.89
C LYS A 144 -3.12 -17.79 -9.46
N TYR A 145 -2.52 -16.84 -8.77
CA TYR A 145 -2.94 -16.41 -7.44
C TYR A 145 -2.59 -14.94 -7.21
N MET A 146 -3.32 -14.28 -6.32
CA MET A 146 -3.02 -12.92 -5.91
C MET A 146 -1.96 -12.94 -4.79
N GLY A 147 -1.02 -12.02 -4.84
CA GLY A 147 0.03 -11.94 -3.83
C GLY A 147 0.82 -10.65 -3.89
N ILE A 148 1.49 -10.32 -2.80
CA ILE A 148 2.32 -9.13 -2.71
C ILE A 148 3.55 -9.27 -3.62
N GLU A 149 3.72 -8.34 -4.56
CA GLU A 149 4.99 -8.12 -5.24
C GLU A 149 5.94 -7.40 -4.29
N ARG A 150 7.11 -8.01 -4.02
CA ARG A 150 8.10 -7.44 -3.12
C ARG A 150 8.54 -6.07 -3.61
N THR A 151 8.17 -5.01 -2.88
CA THR A 151 8.40 -3.62 -3.27
C THR A 151 8.83 -2.84 -2.04
N THR A 152 9.75 -1.88 -2.21
CA THR A 152 10.16 -0.97 -1.14
C THR A 152 9.99 0.45 -1.61
N PHE A 153 9.43 1.30 -0.75
CA PHE A 153 9.28 2.73 -0.94
C PHE A 153 10.17 3.47 0.05
N LEU A 154 10.90 4.45 -0.42
CA LEU A 154 11.50 5.49 0.42
C LEU A 154 10.59 6.71 0.34
N ILE A 155 10.02 7.09 1.48
CA ILE A 155 9.08 8.20 1.63
C ILE A 155 9.79 9.29 2.42
N GLY A 156 9.78 10.50 1.92
CA GLY A 156 10.39 11.65 2.56
C GLY A 156 9.61 12.18 3.77
N PRO A 157 10.20 13.11 4.53
CA PRO A 157 9.60 13.71 5.72
C PRO A 157 8.28 14.45 5.43
N ASP A 158 8.06 14.85 4.20
CA ASP A 158 6.87 15.53 3.68
C ASP A 158 5.76 14.55 3.23
N GLY A 159 6.04 13.24 3.25
CA GLY A 159 5.13 12.20 2.77
C GLY A 159 5.19 11.95 1.26
N VAL A 160 6.15 12.54 0.56
CA VAL A 160 6.38 12.31 -0.88
C VAL A 160 7.29 11.11 -1.08
N ILE A 161 6.93 10.23 -2.00
CA ILE A 161 7.76 9.09 -2.40
C ILE A 161 9.01 9.61 -3.11
N GLN A 162 10.18 9.36 -2.54
CA GLN A 162 11.47 9.75 -3.10
C GLN A 162 12.02 8.69 -4.05
N LYS A 163 11.79 7.41 -3.73
CA LYS A 163 12.25 6.28 -4.55
C LYS A 163 11.39 5.05 -4.36
N VAL A 164 11.30 4.24 -5.41
CA VAL A 164 10.60 2.95 -5.41
C VAL A 164 11.53 1.87 -5.97
N TRP A 165 11.56 0.72 -5.31
CA TRP A 165 12.20 -0.50 -5.79
C TRP A 165 11.12 -1.55 -5.98
N ASN A 166 10.74 -1.79 -7.24
CA ASN A 166 9.78 -2.83 -7.61
C ASN A 166 10.49 -4.18 -7.82
N LYS A 167 9.76 -5.28 -7.62
CA LYS A 167 10.26 -6.65 -7.86
C LYS A 167 11.61 -6.93 -7.18
N VAL A 168 11.73 -6.47 -5.95
CA VAL A 168 12.97 -6.50 -5.19
C VAL A 168 13.58 -7.89 -5.15
N LYS A 169 14.86 -7.96 -5.52
CA LYS A 169 15.75 -9.09 -5.24
C LYS A 169 16.50 -8.80 -3.95
N VAL A 170 16.43 -9.70 -2.97
CA VAL A 170 16.91 -9.45 -1.61
C VAL A 170 18.43 -9.18 -1.52
N PRO A 171 19.31 -9.92 -2.23
CA PRO A 171 20.75 -9.66 -2.16
C PRO A 171 21.10 -8.22 -2.57
N GLY A 172 21.79 -7.49 -1.69
CA GLY A 172 22.23 -6.11 -1.93
C GLY A 172 21.16 -5.02 -1.74
N HIS A 173 19.88 -5.40 -1.63
CA HIS A 173 18.79 -4.44 -1.59
C HIS A 173 18.86 -3.47 -0.40
N VAL A 174 19.13 -3.96 0.80
CA VAL A 174 19.19 -3.12 2.01
C VAL A 174 20.30 -2.07 1.90
N ALA A 175 21.46 -2.44 1.33
CA ALA A 175 22.55 -1.50 1.09
C ALA A 175 22.19 -0.41 0.07
N GLU A 176 21.42 -0.76 -0.98
CA GLU A 176 20.90 0.22 -1.93
C GLU A 176 19.90 1.21 -1.29
N VAL A 177 19.04 0.71 -0.40
CA VAL A 177 18.11 1.54 0.35
C VAL A 177 18.84 2.48 1.28
N LEU A 178 19.82 1.98 2.02
CA LEU A 178 20.64 2.79 2.93
C LEU A 178 21.39 3.91 2.19
N LYS A 179 21.97 3.58 1.04
CA LYS A 179 22.64 4.57 0.19
C LYS A 179 21.66 5.66 -0.30
N ALA A 180 20.43 5.30 -0.62
CA ALA A 180 19.41 6.26 -1.05
C ALA A 180 19.00 7.19 0.10
N VAL A 181 18.81 6.66 1.31
CA VAL A 181 18.49 7.46 2.51
C VAL A 181 19.61 8.43 2.86
N ALA A 182 20.88 8.03 2.73
CA ALA A 182 22.03 8.89 3.02
C ALA A 182 22.22 10.01 1.98
N GLY A 183 21.65 9.88 0.79
CA GLY A 183 21.72 10.87 -0.28
C GLY A 183 20.45 11.73 -0.45
N SER A 184 19.51 11.64 0.50
CA SER A 184 18.21 12.33 0.45
C SER A 184 18.22 13.64 1.18
#